data_e21724c6f6ac8c15091f3abb5649a43a
#
_entry.id   e21724c6f6ac8c15091f3abb5649a43a
#
_cell.length_a   1.000
_cell.length_b   1.000
_cell.length_c   1.000
_cell.angle_alpha   90.00
_cell.angle_beta   90.00
_cell.angle_gamma   90.00
#
_symmetry.space_group_name_H-M   'P 1'
#
loop_
_entity.id
_entity.type
_entity.pdbx_description
1 polymer ?
#
loop_
_entity_poly.entity_id
_entity_poly.type
_entity_poly.pdbx_seq_one_letter_code
_entity_poly.pdbx_strand_id
1 'polypeptide(L)'
;MEVEKIMQALEQKHPGELEYLQAVREVLESIKDVYNQHPEFEKAKIIERIVEPERIVTFRVPWVDDKGEVQVNLGYRVQFNSAIGPYKGGLRFHSSVNLSILKFLGFEQTFKNALTTLPMGGGKGGSDFSIRGKSDNEVMKFCQAFMTELYRHIGPDEDVPAGDISVGAREIGYLFGQYKKLTHQFQGVLTGKGMEWGGSILRPEATGFGALYFVHQMLEEHGLDIKGKTIALSGFGNVAWGVAKKATELGAKVITISGPDGYIYDPAGLDAEKIEYMLELRASGNDVCQPYEEEFDGATFFPGKKPWEQKADIYLPCATQNELNGADADAILANKPLCVAEVSNMGCTAEAVNKFIAAKQLFAPGKAVNAGGVATSGLEMTQNSMRLSWSSKEVDERLHQIMSNIHGQCVKYGKEGDYINYVKGANVAGFMKVANAMMAQGIV
;
A
#
# COMPACT_ATOMS: atom_id res chain seq x y z
N MET A 1 24.36 -3.83 16.24
CA MET A 1 22.94 -3.82 16.70
C MET A 1 22.55 -5.22 17.19
N GLU A 2 22.04 -5.31 18.43
CA GLU A 2 21.55 -6.56 19.03
C GLU A 2 20.01 -6.55 18.98
N VAL A 3 19.44 -7.10 17.90
CA VAL A 3 17.99 -7.06 17.63
C VAL A 3 17.17 -7.63 18.79
N GLU A 4 17.55 -8.78 19.33
CA GLU A 4 16.83 -9.42 20.42
C GLU A 4 16.73 -8.55 21.69
N LYS A 5 17.81 -7.82 22.03
CA LYS A 5 17.81 -6.92 23.19
C LYS A 5 16.88 -5.73 22.98
N ILE A 6 16.85 -5.18 21.75
CA ILE A 6 15.97 -4.08 21.39
C ILE A 6 14.50 -4.57 21.47
N MET A 7 14.23 -5.74 20.88
CA MET A 7 12.89 -6.31 20.89
C MET A 7 12.36 -6.62 22.28
N GLN A 8 13.20 -7.18 23.18
CA GLN A 8 12.81 -7.41 24.58
C GLN A 8 12.43 -6.10 25.30
N ALA A 9 13.17 -5.02 25.06
CA ALA A 9 12.83 -3.72 25.63
C ALA A 9 11.53 -3.15 25.08
N LEU A 10 11.27 -3.33 23.78
CA LEU A 10 10.03 -2.90 23.15
C LEU A 10 8.82 -3.72 23.60
N GLU A 11 8.96 -5.05 23.74
CA GLU A 11 7.90 -5.93 24.25
C GLU A 11 7.48 -5.57 25.67
N GLN A 12 8.44 -5.19 26.54
CA GLN A 12 8.14 -4.69 27.88
C GLN A 12 7.39 -3.35 27.85
N LYS A 13 7.71 -2.49 26.92
CA LYS A 13 7.13 -1.15 26.77
C LYS A 13 5.76 -1.16 26.08
N HIS A 14 5.55 -2.09 25.15
CA HIS A 14 4.37 -2.24 24.30
C HIS A 14 3.74 -3.64 24.42
N PRO A 15 3.32 -4.05 25.62
CA PRO A 15 2.80 -5.39 25.84
C PRO A 15 1.50 -5.61 25.04
N GLY A 16 1.45 -6.73 24.30
CA GLY A 16 0.27 -7.12 23.51
C GLY A 16 0.12 -6.46 22.12
N GLU A 17 1.05 -5.60 21.73
CA GLU A 17 1.05 -4.99 20.40
C GLU A 17 1.78 -5.87 19.38
N LEU A 18 1.24 -7.06 19.11
CA LEU A 18 1.92 -8.14 18.37
C LEU A 18 2.25 -7.74 16.93
N GLU A 19 1.31 -7.12 16.21
CA GLU A 19 1.51 -6.74 14.80
C GLU A 19 2.61 -5.68 14.68
N TYR A 20 2.62 -4.72 15.59
CA TYR A 20 3.63 -3.68 15.63
C TYR A 20 5.03 -4.25 15.93
N LEU A 21 5.14 -5.09 16.95
CA LEU A 21 6.40 -5.70 17.35
C LEU A 21 6.97 -6.61 16.26
N GLN A 22 6.12 -7.36 15.56
CA GLN A 22 6.53 -8.18 14.42
C GLN A 22 7.13 -7.32 13.30
N ALA A 23 6.45 -6.25 12.91
CA ALA A 23 6.93 -5.37 11.84
C ALA A 23 8.27 -4.70 12.19
N VAL A 24 8.44 -4.27 13.43
CA VAL A 24 9.71 -3.72 13.90
C VAL A 24 10.82 -4.75 13.80
N ARG A 25 10.59 -5.98 14.27
CA ARG A 25 11.57 -7.08 14.20
C ARG A 25 12.04 -7.32 12.76
N GLU A 26 11.10 -7.47 11.83
CA GLU A 26 11.39 -7.74 10.41
C GLU A 26 12.27 -6.65 9.78
N VAL A 27 11.99 -5.39 10.08
CA VAL A 27 12.81 -4.28 9.58
C VAL A 27 14.19 -4.27 10.23
N LEU A 28 14.28 -4.43 11.57
CA LEU A 28 15.56 -4.42 12.29
C LEU A 28 16.50 -5.54 11.81
N GLU A 29 15.98 -6.73 11.54
CA GLU A 29 16.75 -7.84 10.98
C GLU A 29 17.28 -7.51 9.58
N SER A 30 16.47 -6.88 8.74
CA SER A 30 16.83 -6.49 7.36
C SER A 30 17.93 -5.43 7.31
N ILE A 31 17.95 -4.49 8.26
CA ILE A 31 18.87 -3.33 8.25
C ILE A 31 20.11 -3.54 9.11
N LYS A 32 20.21 -4.64 9.86
CA LYS A 32 21.24 -4.89 10.87
C LYS A 32 22.67 -4.66 10.34
N ASP A 33 22.98 -5.23 9.17
CA ASP A 33 24.33 -5.16 8.59
C ASP A 33 24.72 -3.73 8.20
N VAL A 34 23.78 -3.01 7.58
CA VAL A 34 23.99 -1.61 7.18
C VAL A 34 24.10 -0.72 8.41
N TYR A 35 23.21 -0.88 9.40
CA TYR A 35 23.28 -0.12 10.64
C TYR A 35 24.64 -0.26 11.33
N ASN A 36 25.19 -1.48 11.38
CA ASN A 36 26.50 -1.75 12.03
C ASN A 36 27.69 -1.07 11.32
N GLN A 37 27.52 -0.64 10.07
CA GLN A 37 28.51 0.14 9.33
C GLN A 37 28.47 1.64 9.67
N HIS A 38 27.47 2.08 10.46
CA HIS A 38 27.18 3.48 10.79
C HIS A 38 27.17 3.70 12.32
N PRO A 39 28.35 3.73 13.00
CA PRO A 39 28.41 3.91 14.46
C PRO A 39 27.81 5.24 14.92
N GLU A 40 27.72 6.24 14.05
CA GLU A 40 27.03 7.50 14.30
C GLU A 40 25.53 7.33 14.56
N PHE A 41 24.88 6.32 13.96
CA PHE A 41 23.45 6.04 14.19
C PHE A 41 23.19 5.54 15.62
N GLU A 42 24.10 4.70 16.15
CA GLU A 42 23.99 4.23 17.53
C GLU A 42 24.15 5.38 18.52
N LYS A 43 25.13 6.26 18.27
CA LYS A 43 25.39 7.44 19.11
C LYS A 43 24.19 8.38 19.13
N ALA A 44 23.50 8.54 18.00
CA ALA A 44 22.31 9.38 17.87
C ALA A 44 21.00 8.68 18.27
N LYS A 45 21.06 7.42 18.73
CA LYS A 45 19.89 6.63 19.11
C LYS A 45 18.83 6.50 18.00
N ILE A 46 19.29 6.34 16.76
CA ILE A 46 18.40 6.30 15.60
C ILE A 46 17.37 5.19 15.72
N ILE A 47 17.76 3.98 16.15
CA ILE A 47 16.81 2.87 16.30
C ILE A 47 15.76 3.18 17.35
N GLU A 48 16.15 3.61 18.54
CA GLU A 48 15.25 3.91 19.64
C GLU A 48 14.25 5.03 19.28
N ARG A 49 14.66 5.95 18.39
CA ARG A 49 13.81 7.05 17.92
C ARG A 49 12.89 6.63 16.75
N ILE A 50 13.40 5.82 15.81
CA ILE A 50 12.66 5.46 14.60
C ILE A 50 11.59 4.39 14.85
N VAL A 51 11.76 3.57 15.89
CA VAL A 51 10.77 2.54 16.28
C VAL A 51 9.63 3.09 17.14
N GLU A 52 9.72 4.31 17.63
CA GLU A 52 8.66 4.93 18.38
C GLU A 52 7.96 5.99 17.53
N PRO A 53 6.62 6.04 17.53
CA PRO A 53 5.92 7.14 16.86
C PRO A 53 6.20 8.48 17.55
N GLU A 54 6.37 9.54 16.78
CA GLU A 54 6.57 10.89 17.31
C GLU A 54 5.36 11.37 18.13
N ARG A 55 4.14 10.99 17.70
CA ARG A 55 2.91 11.36 18.37
C ARG A 55 1.78 10.38 18.07
N ILE A 56 0.94 10.14 19.07
CA ILE A 56 -0.31 9.39 18.92
C ILE A 56 -1.44 10.28 19.45
N VAL A 57 -2.46 10.48 18.65
CA VAL A 57 -3.70 11.14 19.02
C VAL A 57 -4.81 10.09 19.11
N THR A 58 -5.40 9.94 20.27
CA THR A 58 -6.55 9.06 20.52
C THR A 58 -7.72 9.90 21.00
N PHE A 59 -8.88 9.71 20.41
CA PHE A 59 -10.06 10.51 20.73
C PHE A 59 -11.34 9.70 20.63
N ARG A 60 -12.34 10.12 21.41
CA ARG A 60 -13.68 9.56 21.38
C ARG A 60 -14.49 10.23 20.27
N VAL A 61 -15.25 9.44 19.51
CA VAL A 61 -16.11 9.91 18.41
C VAL A 61 -17.56 9.58 18.75
N PRO A 62 -18.33 10.46 19.41
CA PRO A 62 -19.74 10.30 19.59
C PRO A 62 -20.50 10.80 18.36
N TRP A 63 -21.48 10.03 17.91
CA TRP A 63 -22.35 10.38 16.79
C TRP A 63 -23.74 9.78 16.98
N VAL A 64 -24.72 10.22 16.19
CA VAL A 64 -26.11 9.78 16.30
C VAL A 64 -26.51 9.03 15.03
N ASP A 65 -27.00 7.80 15.20
CA ASP A 65 -27.47 6.96 14.09
C ASP A 65 -28.83 7.42 13.53
N ASP A 66 -29.34 6.71 12.53
CA ASP A 66 -30.61 7.06 11.88
C ASP A 66 -31.84 6.77 12.75
N LYS A 67 -31.68 6.00 13.83
CA LYS A 67 -32.72 5.75 14.84
C LYS A 67 -32.75 6.82 15.94
N GLY A 68 -31.77 7.75 15.91
CA GLY A 68 -31.61 8.76 16.95
C GLY A 68 -30.84 8.29 18.18
N GLU A 69 -30.21 7.12 18.12
CA GLU A 69 -29.41 6.56 19.20
C GLU A 69 -27.98 7.06 19.16
N VAL A 70 -27.40 7.34 20.34
CA VAL A 70 -26.01 7.77 20.46
C VAL A 70 -25.08 6.58 20.33
N GLN A 71 -24.17 6.68 19.38
CA GLN A 71 -23.09 5.72 19.15
C GLN A 71 -21.75 6.34 19.58
N VAL A 72 -20.80 5.51 20.05
CA VAL A 72 -19.48 5.96 20.46
C VAL A 72 -18.42 5.03 19.89
N ASN A 73 -17.50 5.61 19.12
CA ASN A 73 -16.34 4.92 18.56
C ASN A 73 -15.05 5.57 19.09
N LEU A 74 -13.93 4.87 18.91
CA LEU A 74 -12.60 5.42 19.14
C LEU A 74 -11.96 5.80 17.81
N GLY A 75 -11.37 6.97 17.76
CA GLY A 75 -10.56 7.46 16.66
C GLY A 75 -9.09 7.56 17.03
N TYR A 76 -8.23 7.34 16.06
CA TYR A 76 -6.78 7.36 16.21
C TYR A 76 -6.09 8.06 15.06
N ARG A 77 -5.00 8.77 15.36
CA ARG A 77 -4.00 9.18 14.38
C ARG A 77 -2.61 8.94 14.96
N VAL A 78 -1.86 8.05 14.31
CA VAL A 78 -0.46 7.80 14.60
C VAL A 78 0.37 8.64 13.65
N GLN A 79 1.03 9.66 14.16
CA GLN A 79 2.01 10.51 13.49
C GLN A 79 3.37 9.89 13.77
N PHE A 80 3.82 9.02 12.83
CA PHE A 80 4.89 8.09 13.15
C PHE A 80 6.27 8.73 13.03
N ASN A 81 6.57 9.33 11.87
CA ASN A 81 7.86 9.96 11.62
C ASN A 81 7.73 11.07 10.58
N SER A 82 8.24 12.25 10.87
CA SER A 82 8.19 13.46 10.03
C SER A 82 9.54 13.87 9.45
N ALA A 83 10.60 13.09 9.63
CA ALA A 83 11.96 13.49 9.24
C ALA A 83 12.11 13.80 7.74
N ILE A 84 11.28 13.21 6.87
CA ILE A 84 11.36 13.42 5.41
C ILE A 84 10.17 14.17 4.82
N GLY A 85 9.25 14.65 5.63
CA GLY A 85 8.09 15.45 5.20
C GLY A 85 6.88 15.29 6.12
N PRO A 86 5.74 15.92 5.77
CA PRO A 86 4.51 15.79 6.53
C PRO A 86 4.12 14.33 6.73
N TYR A 87 3.50 14.01 7.88
CA TYR A 87 2.97 12.66 8.08
C TYR A 87 1.98 12.31 6.97
N LYS A 88 2.13 11.15 6.39
CA LYS A 88 1.29 10.70 5.26
C LYS A 88 0.90 9.25 5.42
N GLY A 89 -0.39 8.97 5.31
CA GLY A 89 -0.94 7.62 5.33
C GLY A 89 -2.44 7.60 5.53
N GLY A 90 -3.06 6.47 5.20
CA GLY A 90 -4.50 6.32 5.13
C GLY A 90 -5.23 6.30 6.48
N LEU A 91 -6.53 6.54 6.42
CA LEU A 91 -7.50 6.29 7.49
C LEU A 91 -8.24 4.99 7.18
N ARG A 92 -8.35 4.11 8.18
CA ARG A 92 -9.06 2.82 8.07
C ARG A 92 -10.30 2.83 8.98
N PHE A 93 -11.47 2.54 8.41
CA PHE A 93 -12.71 2.37 9.19
C PHE A 93 -13.13 0.90 9.18
N HIS A 94 -12.75 0.19 10.23
CA HIS A 94 -13.02 -1.23 10.36
C HIS A 94 -13.05 -1.65 11.82
N SER A 95 -13.94 -2.56 12.19
CA SER A 95 -14.11 -3.04 13.57
C SER A 95 -12.85 -3.64 14.21
N SER A 96 -11.89 -4.10 13.39
CA SER A 96 -10.60 -4.62 13.89
C SER A 96 -9.56 -3.56 14.20
N VAL A 97 -9.82 -2.29 13.91
CA VAL A 97 -8.84 -1.21 14.14
C VAL A 97 -8.54 -1.08 15.63
N ASN A 98 -7.25 -1.15 15.93
CA ASN A 98 -6.68 -0.90 17.24
C ASN A 98 -5.33 -0.20 17.11
N LEU A 99 -4.74 0.20 18.23
CA LEU A 99 -3.50 0.97 18.22
C LEU A 99 -2.30 0.16 17.68
N SER A 100 -2.19 -1.14 18.00
CA SER A 100 -1.12 -2.02 17.50
C SER A 100 -1.10 -2.05 15.97
N ILE A 101 -2.26 -2.28 15.34
CA ILE A 101 -2.40 -2.28 13.88
C ILE A 101 -2.02 -0.93 13.28
N LEU A 102 -2.44 0.19 13.88
CA LEU A 102 -2.14 1.51 13.34
C LEU A 102 -0.67 1.90 13.53
N LYS A 103 -0.02 1.49 14.62
CA LYS A 103 1.42 1.66 14.82
C LYS A 103 2.20 0.83 13.80
N PHE A 104 1.84 -0.44 13.61
CA PHE A 104 2.40 -1.29 12.56
C PHE A 104 2.34 -0.60 11.20
N LEU A 105 1.14 -0.21 10.80
CA LEU A 105 0.91 0.40 9.49
C LEU A 105 1.62 1.77 9.34
N GLY A 106 1.70 2.57 10.41
CA GLY A 106 2.41 3.85 10.41
C GLY A 106 3.92 3.68 10.29
N PHE A 107 4.48 2.70 10.98
CA PHE A 107 5.88 2.32 10.88
C PHE A 107 6.27 1.87 9.46
N GLU A 108 5.53 0.92 8.89
CA GLU A 108 5.72 0.47 7.51
C GLU A 108 5.54 1.61 6.49
N GLN A 109 4.56 2.49 6.72
CA GLN A 109 4.28 3.62 5.84
C GLN A 109 5.46 4.60 5.79
N THR A 110 6.21 4.78 6.88
CA THR A 110 7.39 5.63 6.93
C THR A 110 8.43 5.20 5.89
N PHE A 111 8.74 3.91 5.82
CA PHE A 111 9.73 3.38 4.87
C PHE A 111 9.19 3.31 3.45
N LYS A 112 7.91 2.96 3.28
CA LYS A 112 7.24 2.98 1.98
C LYS A 112 7.26 4.38 1.34
N ASN A 113 6.91 5.41 2.11
CA ASN A 113 6.93 6.79 1.64
C ASN A 113 8.36 7.25 1.31
N ALA A 114 9.34 6.83 2.12
CA ALA A 114 10.75 7.14 1.88
C ALA A 114 11.24 6.66 0.52
N LEU A 115 10.79 5.49 0.06
CA LEU A 115 11.14 4.93 -1.25
C LEU A 115 10.67 5.80 -2.41
N THR A 116 9.53 6.50 -2.28
CA THR A 116 8.97 7.33 -3.37
C THR A 116 9.86 8.51 -3.76
N THR A 117 10.86 8.84 -2.94
CA THR A 117 11.69 10.06 -3.03
C THR A 117 10.94 11.37 -2.80
N LEU A 118 9.63 11.33 -2.69
CA LEU A 118 8.80 12.51 -2.38
C LEU A 118 8.91 12.90 -0.90
N PRO A 119 8.71 14.18 -0.57
CA PRO A 119 8.81 14.68 0.81
C PRO A 119 7.55 14.31 1.61
N MET A 120 7.46 13.07 2.04
CA MET A 120 6.35 12.53 2.82
C MET A 120 6.88 11.66 3.95
N GLY A 121 6.53 12.00 5.17
CA GLY A 121 6.75 11.19 6.36
C GLY A 121 5.77 10.01 6.46
N GLY A 122 5.73 9.36 7.60
CA GLY A 122 4.84 8.22 7.86
C GLY A 122 3.75 8.54 8.89
N GLY A 123 2.53 8.15 8.60
CA GLY A 123 1.41 8.23 9.52
C GLY A 123 0.32 7.23 9.17
N LYS A 124 -0.53 6.94 10.13
CA LYS A 124 -1.71 6.06 9.93
C LYS A 124 -2.79 6.43 10.92
N GLY A 125 -4.04 6.27 10.53
CA GLY A 125 -5.16 6.53 11.43
C GLY A 125 -6.36 5.66 11.12
N GLY A 126 -7.43 5.88 11.87
CA GLY A 126 -8.67 5.18 11.65
C GLY A 126 -9.54 5.09 12.90
N SER A 127 -10.52 4.24 12.81
CA SER A 127 -11.51 3.99 13.87
C SER A 127 -12.00 2.56 13.82
N ASP A 128 -12.48 2.06 14.96
CA ASP A 128 -13.23 0.81 15.09
C ASP A 128 -14.65 0.88 14.48
N PHE A 129 -15.00 2.02 13.89
CA PHE A 129 -16.25 2.19 13.13
C PHE A 129 -16.28 1.31 11.88
N SER A 130 -17.41 0.64 11.62
CA SER A 130 -17.63 -0.14 10.40
C SER A 130 -18.71 0.51 9.56
N ILE A 131 -18.45 0.67 8.25
CA ILE A 131 -19.42 1.18 7.29
C ILE A 131 -20.48 0.13 6.90
N ARG A 132 -20.25 -1.15 7.21
CA ARG A 132 -21.15 -2.23 6.82
C ARG A 132 -22.52 -2.06 7.48
N GLY A 133 -23.57 -2.07 6.66
CA GLY A 133 -24.95 -1.90 7.13
C GLY A 133 -25.30 -0.50 7.60
N LYS A 134 -24.46 0.49 7.33
CA LYS A 134 -24.71 1.91 7.63
C LYS A 134 -25.24 2.64 6.40
N SER A 135 -26.18 3.56 6.63
CA SER A 135 -26.64 4.48 5.58
C SER A 135 -25.57 5.51 5.24
N ASP A 136 -25.69 6.15 4.07
CA ASP A 136 -24.84 7.28 3.70
C ASP A 136 -24.90 8.43 4.71
N ASN A 137 -26.09 8.66 5.30
CA ASN A 137 -26.27 9.67 6.33
C ASN A 137 -25.53 9.32 7.63
N GLU A 138 -25.56 8.06 8.06
CA GLU A 138 -24.79 7.59 9.22
C GLU A 138 -23.28 7.71 8.99
N VAL A 139 -22.80 7.30 7.81
CA VAL A 139 -21.39 7.42 7.44
C VAL A 139 -20.95 8.89 7.39
N MET A 140 -21.79 9.78 6.84
CA MET A 140 -21.53 11.21 6.82
C MET A 140 -21.43 11.80 8.24
N LYS A 141 -22.40 11.49 9.10
CA LYS A 141 -22.39 11.95 10.50
C LYS A 141 -21.16 11.48 11.26
N PHE A 142 -20.80 10.20 11.08
CA PHE A 142 -19.58 9.67 11.67
C PHE A 142 -18.33 10.40 11.17
N CYS A 143 -18.16 10.55 9.87
CA CYS A 143 -17.00 11.27 9.27
C CYS A 143 -16.90 12.70 9.79
N GLN A 144 -18.02 13.41 9.92
CA GLN A 144 -18.06 14.76 10.46
C GLN A 144 -17.64 14.80 11.95
N ALA A 145 -18.15 13.86 12.76
CA ALA A 145 -17.77 13.75 14.16
C ALA A 145 -16.28 13.40 14.30
N PHE A 146 -15.78 12.44 13.53
CA PHE A 146 -14.37 12.04 13.50
C PHE A 146 -13.45 13.22 13.13
N MET A 147 -13.78 13.97 12.08
CA MET A 147 -12.99 15.12 11.64
C MET A 147 -13.06 16.28 12.65
N THR A 148 -14.15 16.44 13.37
CA THR A 148 -14.27 17.46 14.43
C THR A 148 -13.23 17.29 15.54
N GLU A 149 -12.83 16.06 15.82
CA GLU A 149 -11.73 15.77 16.76
C GLU A 149 -10.35 15.86 16.07
N LEU A 150 -10.23 15.39 14.84
CA LEU A 150 -8.97 15.23 14.14
C LEU A 150 -8.41 16.55 13.57
N TYR A 151 -9.24 17.50 13.15
CA TYR A 151 -8.83 18.64 12.30
C TYR A 151 -7.70 19.50 12.88
N ARG A 152 -7.55 19.56 14.20
CA ARG A 152 -6.49 20.34 14.88
C ARG A 152 -5.10 19.72 14.76
N HIS A 153 -5.04 18.48 14.30
CA HIS A 153 -3.83 17.65 14.29
C HIS A 153 -3.36 17.34 12.87
N ILE A 154 -4.04 17.87 11.86
CA ILE A 154 -3.75 17.63 10.45
C ILE A 154 -3.72 18.94 9.67
N GLY A 155 -3.04 18.92 8.54
CA GLY A 155 -2.92 20.08 7.66
C GLY A 155 -2.03 19.76 6.47
N PRO A 156 -1.98 20.63 5.44
CA PRO A 156 -1.23 20.37 4.21
C PRO A 156 0.27 20.21 4.43
N ASP A 157 0.83 20.84 5.45
CA ASP A 157 2.27 20.86 5.74
C ASP A 157 2.62 20.09 7.03
N GLU A 158 1.64 19.56 7.73
CA GLU A 158 1.82 18.81 8.99
C GLU A 158 1.50 17.34 8.82
N ASP A 159 0.28 17.02 8.41
CA ASP A 159 -0.24 15.66 8.31
C ASP A 159 -1.35 15.58 7.26
N VAL A 160 -1.15 14.78 6.22
CA VAL A 160 -2.08 14.65 5.10
C VAL A 160 -2.61 13.21 5.04
N PRO A 161 -3.74 12.90 5.69
CA PRO A 161 -4.36 11.59 5.60
C PRO A 161 -4.87 11.26 4.20
N ALA A 162 -5.10 9.97 3.95
CA ALA A 162 -5.67 9.43 2.71
C ALA A 162 -6.74 8.38 3.02
N GLY A 163 -7.31 7.77 1.99
CA GLY A 163 -8.15 6.59 2.13
C GLY A 163 -7.34 5.31 2.41
N ASP A 164 -8.01 4.34 3.03
CA ASP A 164 -7.57 2.97 3.26
C ASP A 164 -8.83 2.09 3.32
N ILE A 165 -8.82 0.93 3.97
CA ILE A 165 -9.98 0.04 4.05
C ILE A 165 -11.22 0.81 4.54
N SER A 166 -12.29 0.73 3.78
CA SER A 166 -13.60 1.38 4.02
C SER A 166 -13.56 2.91 4.10
N VAL A 167 -12.51 3.54 3.55
CA VAL A 167 -12.42 5.00 3.38
C VAL A 167 -12.09 5.29 1.92
N GLY A 168 -13.11 5.45 1.12
CA GLY A 168 -13.04 5.78 -0.30
C GLY A 168 -13.36 7.25 -0.58
N ALA A 169 -13.69 7.54 -1.84
CA ALA A 169 -13.99 8.90 -2.30
C ALA A 169 -15.14 9.56 -1.52
N ARG A 170 -16.17 8.79 -1.15
CA ARG A 170 -17.32 9.26 -0.36
C ARG A 170 -16.87 9.74 1.02
N GLU A 171 -16.16 8.91 1.76
CA GLU A 171 -15.68 9.22 3.10
C GLU A 171 -14.68 10.39 3.08
N ILE A 172 -13.76 10.39 2.12
CA ILE A 172 -12.83 11.52 1.92
C ILE A 172 -13.58 12.82 1.67
N GLY A 173 -14.67 12.77 0.88
CA GLY A 173 -15.53 13.93 0.65
C GLY A 173 -16.17 14.46 1.93
N TYR A 174 -16.76 13.59 2.75
CA TYR A 174 -17.35 13.97 4.03
C TYR A 174 -16.33 14.53 5.02
N LEU A 175 -15.17 13.91 5.11
CA LEU A 175 -14.06 14.36 5.96
C LEU A 175 -13.54 15.74 5.51
N PHE A 176 -13.33 15.93 4.21
CA PHE A 176 -12.84 17.19 3.65
C PHE A 176 -13.83 18.33 3.83
N GLY A 177 -15.14 18.07 3.58
CA GLY A 177 -16.18 19.05 3.78
C GLY A 177 -16.25 19.58 5.22
N GLN A 178 -16.10 18.68 6.19
CA GLN A 178 -16.06 19.06 7.61
C GLN A 178 -14.79 19.81 7.98
N TYR A 179 -13.63 19.38 7.50
CA TYR A 179 -12.36 20.09 7.70
C TYR A 179 -12.44 21.53 7.18
N LYS A 180 -12.90 21.71 5.93
CA LYS A 180 -13.10 23.02 5.31
C LYS A 180 -14.05 23.91 6.11
N LYS A 181 -15.14 23.33 6.64
CA LYS A 181 -16.10 24.05 7.46
C LYS A 181 -15.49 24.54 8.78
N LEU A 182 -14.69 23.71 9.45
CA LEU A 182 -14.08 24.02 10.75
C LEU A 182 -12.93 25.01 10.64
N THR A 183 -12.11 24.88 9.60
CA THR A 183 -10.92 25.73 9.41
C THR A 183 -11.20 27.02 8.64
N HIS A 184 -12.31 27.11 7.92
CA HIS A 184 -12.62 28.17 6.96
C HIS A 184 -11.55 28.30 5.84
N GLN A 185 -10.85 27.21 5.53
CA GLN A 185 -9.76 27.18 4.55
C GLN A 185 -9.95 26.05 3.55
N PHE A 186 -9.69 26.34 2.28
CA PHE A 186 -9.58 25.35 1.22
C PHE A 186 -8.10 24.99 1.04
N GLN A 187 -7.67 23.95 1.75
CA GLN A 187 -6.28 23.52 1.80
C GLN A 187 -6.08 22.15 1.14
N GLY A 188 -4.83 21.85 0.78
CA GLY A 188 -4.40 20.55 0.26
C GLY A 188 -4.29 19.46 1.33
N VAL A 189 -5.22 19.41 2.25
CA VAL A 189 -5.35 18.33 3.25
C VAL A 189 -6.15 17.18 2.67
N LEU A 190 -5.88 15.96 3.09
CA LEU A 190 -6.43 14.73 2.54
C LEU A 190 -6.05 14.49 1.06
N THR A 191 -5.83 13.25 0.69
CA THR A 191 -5.68 12.82 -0.70
C THR A 191 -6.70 11.74 -1.07
N GLY A 192 -6.93 11.57 -2.38
CA GLY A 192 -8.06 10.80 -2.89
C GLY A 192 -9.33 11.66 -3.04
N LYS A 193 -9.13 12.98 -3.18
CA LYS A 193 -10.20 13.94 -3.42
C LYS A 193 -10.80 13.78 -4.83
N GLY A 194 -12.04 14.25 -5.01
CA GLY A 194 -12.66 14.36 -6.33
C GLY A 194 -11.97 15.40 -7.21
N MET A 195 -12.03 15.21 -8.53
CA MET A 195 -11.38 16.10 -9.51
C MET A 195 -11.87 17.55 -9.42
N GLU A 196 -13.14 17.75 -9.06
CA GLU A 196 -13.77 19.07 -8.98
C GLU A 196 -13.29 19.89 -7.78
N TRP A 197 -12.58 19.28 -6.84
CA TRP A 197 -12.16 19.93 -5.59
C TRP A 197 -10.74 19.55 -5.14
N GLY A 198 -9.83 19.40 -6.09
CA GLY A 198 -8.39 19.28 -5.86
C GLY A 198 -7.84 17.86 -5.89
N GLY A 199 -8.57 16.89 -6.43
CA GLY A 199 -8.10 15.53 -6.68
C GLY A 199 -7.12 15.45 -7.83
N SER A 200 -6.40 14.34 -7.92
CA SER A 200 -5.51 13.99 -9.03
C SER A 200 -6.11 12.88 -9.88
N ILE A 201 -5.88 12.98 -11.18
CA ILE A 201 -6.20 11.92 -12.14
C ILE A 201 -5.33 10.68 -11.90
N LEU A 202 -5.72 9.53 -12.43
CA LEU A 202 -5.07 8.21 -12.30
C LEU A 202 -5.05 7.62 -10.87
N ARG A 203 -5.85 8.14 -9.96
CA ARG A 203 -5.82 7.67 -8.56
C ARG A 203 -6.29 6.22 -8.38
N PRO A 204 -7.39 5.75 -9.04
CA PRO A 204 -7.84 4.35 -8.91
C PRO A 204 -6.83 3.32 -9.44
N GLU A 205 -6.20 3.59 -10.58
CA GLU A 205 -5.29 2.69 -11.27
C GLU A 205 -3.84 2.75 -10.78
N ALA A 206 -3.48 3.81 -10.06
CA ALA A 206 -2.09 4.15 -9.77
C ALA A 206 -1.28 3.01 -9.12
N THR A 207 -1.89 2.22 -8.25
CA THR A 207 -1.22 1.09 -7.61
C THR A 207 -0.86 0.02 -8.63
N GLY A 208 -1.81 -0.36 -9.48
CA GLY A 208 -1.60 -1.35 -10.53
C GLY A 208 -0.63 -0.89 -11.60
N PHE A 209 -0.76 0.36 -12.06
CA PHE A 209 0.17 0.95 -13.04
C PHE A 209 1.59 1.00 -12.49
N GLY A 210 1.77 1.50 -11.27
CA GLY A 210 3.06 1.54 -10.60
C GLY A 210 3.69 0.17 -10.43
N ALA A 211 2.88 -0.85 -10.07
CA ALA A 211 3.37 -2.22 -9.95
C ALA A 211 3.93 -2.74 -11.27
N LEU A 212 3.24 -2.50 -12.39
CA LEU A 212 3.73 -2.92 -13.70
C LEU A 212 4.98 -2.17 -14.15
N TYR A 213 5.11 -0.89 -13.82
CA TYR A 213 6.36 -0.15 -14.06
C TYR A 213 7.52 -0.74 -13.27
N PHE A 214 7.30 -1.09 -12.01
CA PHE A 214 8.32 -1.74 -11.18
C PHE A 214 8.71 -3.12 -11.74
N VAL A 215 7.73 -3.96 -12.06
CA VAL A 215 7.95 -5.31 -12.63
C VAL A 215 8.68 -5.23 -13.97
N HIS A 216 8.32 -4.28 -14.83
CA HIS A 216 9.00 -4.06 -16.11
C HIS A 216 10.48 -3.72 -15.89
N GLN A 217 10.78 -2.76 -15.01
CA GLN A 217 12.16 -2.43 -14.65
C GLN A 217 12.93 -3.62 -14.04
N MET A 218 12.26 -4.42 -13.20
CA MET A 218 12.87 -5.61 -12.61
C MET A 218 13.24 -6.66 -13.68
N LEU A 219 12.43 -6.83 -14.71
CA LEU A 219 12.73 -7.72 -15.84
C LEU A 219 13.84 -7.14 -16.72
N GLU A 220 13.80 -5.85 -17.04
CA GLU A 220 14.85 -5.18 -17.83
C GLU A 220 16.23 -5.25 -17.18
N GLU A 221 16.33 -5.13 -15.84
CA GLU A 221 17.59 -5.29 -15.09
C GLU A 221 18.24 -6.66 -15.32
N HIS A 222 17.43 -7.68 -15.69
CA HIS A 222 17.89 -9.03 -16.00
C HIS A 222 17.88 -9.35 -17.50
N GLY A 223 17.79 -8.33 -18.37
CA GLY A 223 17.78 -8.50 -19.83
C GLY A 223 16.51 -9.18 -20.36
N LEU A 224 15.41 -9.12 -19.62
CA LEU A 224 14.12 -9.71 -19.99
C LEU A 224 13.11 -8.61 -20.37
N ASP A 225 12.12 -8.97 -21.20
CA ASP A 225 11.03 -8.08 -21.59
C ASP A 225 9.69 -8.61 -21.05
N ILE A 226 8.82 -7.73 -20.61
CA ILE A 226 7.46 -8.07 -20.18
C ILE A 226 6.55 -8.41 -21.36
N LYS A 227 6.84 -7.88 -22.56
CA LYS A 227 6.05 -8.10 -23.76
C LYS A 227 5.93 -9.57 -24.12
N GLY A 228 4.71 -10.02 -24.33
CA GLY A 228 4.40 -11.43 -24.66
C GLY A 228 4.42 -12.37 -23.49
N LYS A 229 4.69 -11.90 -22.26
CA LYS A 229 4.70 -12.72 -21.03
C LYS A 229 3.29 -12.92 -20.48
N THR A 230 3.08 -14.05 -19.84
CA THR A 230 1.82 -14.38 -19.16
C THR A 230 1.89 -13.97 -17.70
N ILE A 231 0.79 -13.41 -17.21
CA ILE A 231 0.65 -12.94 -15.82
C ILE A 231 -0.50 -13.67 -15.14
N ALA A 232 -0.22 -14.34 -14.04
CA ALA A 232 -1.23 -14.82 -13.10
C ALA A 232 -1.38 -13.81 -11.96
N LEU A 233 -2.59 -13.29 -11.78
CA LEU A 233 -2.91 -12.37 -10.69
C LEU A 233 -4.16 -12.80 -9.93
N SER A 234 -4.33 -12.30 -8.72
CA SER A 234 -5.51 -12.47 -7.89
C SER A 234 -6.32 -11.18 -7.77
N GLY A 235 -7.61 -11.33 -7.47
CA GLY A 235 -8.54 -10.19 -7.33
C GLY A 235 -9.03 -9.63 -8.67
N PHE A 236 -9.99 -8.69 -8.59
CA PHE A 236 -10.39 -7.81 -9.68
C PHE A 236 -10.85 -6.42 -9.17
N GLY A 237 -10.38 -6.04 -7.97
CA GLY A 237 -10.52 -4.68 -7.45
C GLY A 237 -9.68 -3.66 -8.22
N ASN A 238 -9.65 -2.40 -7.77
CA ASN A 238 -8.92 -1.31 -8.43
C ASN A 238 -7.44 -1.65 -8.71
N VAL A 239 -6.80 -2.37 -7.80
CA VAL A 239 -5.41 -2.80 -7.95
C VAL A 239 -5.26 -3.78 -9.10
N ALA A 240 -6.03 -4.88 -9.10
CA ALA A 240 -5.99 -5.92 -10.12
C ALA A 240 -6.41 -5.37 -11.50
N TRP A 241 -7.45 -4.54 -11.53
CA TRP A 241 -7.86 -3.84 -12.75
C TRP A 241 -6.74 -2.96 -13.32
N GLY A 242 -6.11 -2.14 -12.48
CA GLY A 242 -4.99 -1.30 -12.91
C GLY A 242 -3.82 -2.14 -13.46
N VAL A 243 -3.49 -3.26 -12.81
CA VAL A 243 -2.51 -4.23 -13.31
C VAL A 243 -2.91 -4.77 -14.67
N ALA A 244 -4.14 -5.27 -14.83
CA ALA A 244 -4.62 -5.86 -16.08
C ALA A 244 -4.58 -4.85 -17.24
N LYS A 245 -5.05 -3.62 -17.00
CA LYS A 245 -5.03 -2.54 -17.99
C LYS A 245 -3.60 -2.21 -18.43
N LYS A 246 -2.69 -1.95 -17.49
CA LYS A 246 -1.31 -1.60 -17.83
C LYS A 246 -0.53 -2.77 -18.44
N ALA A 247 -0.77 -4.01 -17.99
CA ALA A 247 -0.18 -5.20 -18.58
C ALA A 247 -0.53 -5.35 -20.07
N THR A 248 -1.80 -5.16 -20.40
CA THR A 248 -2.29 -5.19 -21.80
C THR A 248 -1.64 -4.08 -22.62
N GLU A 249 -1.53 -2.86 -22.10
CA GLU A 249 -0.83 -1.75 -22.77
C GLU A 249 0.66 -2.06 -23.03
N LEU A 250 1.34 -2.76 -22.12
CA LEU A 250 2.72 -3.18 -22.26
C LEU A 250 2.89 -4.45 -23.11
N GLY A 251 1.80 -5.03 -23.60
CA GLY A 251 1.82 -6.23 -24.46
C GLY A 251 1.99 -7.54 -23.69
N ALA A 252 1.81 -7.56 -22.37
CA ALA A 252 1.70 -8.77 -21.58
C ALA A 252 0.26 -9.32 -21.58
N LYS A 253 0.10 -10.57 -21.18
CA LYS A 253 -1.18 -11.29 -21.19
C LYS A 253 -1.56 -11.68 -19.77
N VAL A 254 -2.59 -11.06 -19.20
CA VAL A 254 -3.17 -11.48 -17.91
C VAL A 254 -4.09 -12.65 -18.15
N ILE A 255 -3.77 -13.82 -17.58
CA ILE A 255 -4.47 -15.08 -17.82
C ILE A 255 -5.34 -15.52 -16.63
N THR A 256 -5.29 -14.84 -15.50
CA THR A 256 -6.14 -15.14 -14.34
C THR A 256 -6.65 -13.88 -13.67
N ILE A 257 -7.85 -13.95 -13.13
CA ILE A 257 -8.44 -13.01 -12.15
C ILE A 257 -9.13 -13.83 -11.08
N SER A 258 -9.35 -13.28 -9.89
CA SER A 258 -10.07 -13.99 -8.84
C SER A 258 -11.05 -13.11 -8.08
N GLY A 259 -12.07 -13.75 -7.52
CA GLY A 259 -13.04 -13.19 -6.59
C GLY A 259 -13.09 -14.01 -5.30
N PRO A 260 -14.01 -13.68 -4.38
CA PRO A 260 -14.23 -14.46 -3.17
C PRO A 260 -14.81 -15.87 -3.46
N ASP A 261 -15.38 -16.08 -4.63
CA ASP A 261 -15.98 -17.32 -5.12
C ASP A 261 -14.98 -18.31 -5.75
N GLY A 262 -13.80 -17.82 -6.19
CA GLY A 262 -12.80 -18.64 -6.87
C GLY A 262 -11.95 -17.81 -7.84
N TYR A 263 -11.44 -18.45 -8.90
CA TYR A 263 -10.70 -17.72 -9.94
C TYR A 263 -11.09 -18.18 -11.34
N ILE A 264 -10.88 -17.28 -12.29
CA ILE A 264 -10.98 -17.54 -13.74
C ILE A 264 -9.58 -17.78 -14.30
N TYR A 265 -9.46 -18.80 -15.13
CA TYR A 265 -8.34 -19.00 -16.06
C TYR A 265 -8.81 -18.77 -17.48
N ASP A 266 -8.22 -17.76 -18.15
CA ASP A 266 -8.48 -17.45 -19.54
C ASP A 266 -7.15 -17.50 -20.33
N PRO A 267 -6.89 -18.58 -21.08
CA PRO A 267 -5.65 -18.73 -21.85
C PRO A 267 -5.51 -17.71 -22.98
N ALA A 268 -6.61 -17.13 -23.45
CA ALA A 268 -6.57 -16.04 -24.43
C ALA A 268 -6.07 -14.73 -23.80
N GLY A 269 -6.22 -14.59 -22.50
CA GLY A 269 -5.89 -13.41 -21.71
C GLY A 269 -7.00 -12.36 -21.73
N LEU A 270 -6.89 -11.41 -20.80
CA LEU A 270 -7.80 -10.28 -20.68
C LEU A 270 -7.41 -9.21 -21.71
N ASP A 271 -8.40 -8.72 -22.43
CA ASP A 271 -8.35 -7.54 -23.28
C ASP A 271 -9.22 -6.42 -22.73
N ALA A 272 -9.38 -5.34 -23.48
CA ALA A 272 -10.15 -4.17 -23.04
C ALA A 272 -11.65 -4.49 -22.79
N GLU A 273 -12.25 -5.34 -23.63
CA GLU A 273 -13.65 -5.75 -23.52
C GLU A 273 -13.88 -6.57 -22.24
N LYS A 274 -13.02 -7.54 -21.98
CA LYS A 274 -13.07 -8.41 -20.80
C LYS A 274 -12.81 -7.63 -19.50
N ILE A 275 -11.91 -6.67 -19.53
CA ILE A 275 -11.64 -5.76 -18.41
C ILE A 275 -12.88 -4.91 -18.12
N GLU A 276 -13.50 -4.32 -19.14
CA GLU A 276 -14.71 -3.50 -18.98
C GLU A 276 -15.87 -4.33 -18.42
N TYR A 277 -16.11 -5.53 -18.95
CA TYR A 277 -17.12 -6.45 -18.41
C TYR A 277 -16.93 -6.68 -16.90
N MET A 278 -15.71 -6.93 -16.45
CA MET A 278 -15.43 -7.14 -15.03
C MET A 278 -15.64 -5.88 -14.18
N LEU A 279 -15.37 -4.70 -14.74
CA LEU A 279 -15.67 -3.42 -14.07
C LEU A 279 -17.17 -3.19 -13.92
N GLU A 280 -17.96 -3.47 -14.96
CA GLU A 280 -19.42 -3.37 -14.93
C GLU A 280 -20.02 -4.37 -13.94
N LEU A 281 -19.55 -5.61 -13.94
CA LEU A 281 -19.98 -6.65 -13.01
C LEU A 281 -19.75 -6.21 -11.55
N ARG A 282 -18.60 -5.66 -11.26
CA ARG A 282 -18.28 -5.11 -9.95
C ARG A 282 -19.14 -3.87 -9.60
N ALA A 283 -19.36 -2.97 -10.55
CA ALA A 283 -20.16 -1.77 -10.35
C ALA A 283 -21.64 -2.11 -10.04
N SER A 284 -22.13 -3.25 -10.53
CA SER A 284 -23.46 -3.78 -10.20
C SER A 284 -23.57 -4.34 -8.77
N GLY A 285 -22.48 -4.32 -7.98
CA GLY A 285 -22.43 -4.87 -6.62
C GLY A 285 -22.20 -6.38 -6.57
N ASN A 286 -21.80 -6.99 -7.69
CA ASN A 286 -21.52 -8.41 -7.79
C ASN A 286 -20.01 -8.66 -7.71
N ASP A 287 -19.52 -9.09 -6.54
CA ASP A 287 -18.09 -9.31 -6.26
C ASP A 287 -17.60 -10.73 -6.63
N VAL A 288 -18.36 -11.48 -7.43
CA VAL A 288 -17.99 -12.82 -7.88
C VAL A 288 -17.42 -12.80 -9.30
N CYS A 289 -16.55 -13.74 -9.65
CA CYS A 289 -15.95 -13.82 -10.98
C CYS A 289 -16.55 -14.91 -11.87
N GLN A 290 -17.35 -15.83 -11.35
CA GLN A 290 -17.95 -16.94 -12.09
C GLN A 290 -18.71 -16.49 -13.36
N PRO A 291 -19.48 -15.37 -13.41
CA PRO A 291 -20.19 -14.95 -14.62
C PRO A 291 -19.28 -14.70 -15.84
N TYR A 292 -17.98 -14.48 -15.64
CA TYR A 292 -17.02 -14.34 -16.74
C TYR A 292 -16.93 -15.58 -17.63
N GLU A 293 -16.98 -16.79 -17.04
CA GLU A 293 -16.96 -18.06 -17.81
C GLU A 293 -18.18 -18.21 -18.73
N GLU A 294 -19.33 -17.67 -18.29
CA GLU A 294 -20.57 -17.72 -19.09
C GLU A 294 -20.55 -16.74 -20.25
N GLU A 295 -19.82 -15.63 -20.12
CA GLU A 295 -19.74 -14.55 -21.12
C GLU A 295 -18.65 -14.81 -22.16
N PHE A 296 -17.50 -15.38 -21.76
CA PHE A 296 -16.34 -15.52 -22.65
C PHE A 296 -15.95 -16.97 -22.89
N ASP A 297 -16.11 -17.43 -24.13
CA ASP A 297 -15.73 -18.77 -24.57
C ASP A 297 -14.25 -19.06 -24.34
N GLY A 298 -13.96 -20.23 -23.79
CA GLY A 298 -12.60 -20.72 -23.55
C GLY A 298 -12.03 -20.36 -22.19
N ALA A 299 -12.72 -19.51 -21.42
CA ALA A 299 -12.44 -19.29 -20.01
C ALA A 299 -12.93 -20.46 -19.16
N THR A 300 -12.27 -20.71 -18.03
CA THR A 300 -12.65 -21.74 -17.07
C THR A 300 -12.67 -21.20 -15.66
N PHE A 301 -13.77 -21.41 -14.94
CA PHE A 301 -13.92 -21.03 -13.54
C PHE A 301 -13.49 -22.18 -12.61
N PHE A 302 -12.72 -21.84 -11.59
CA PHE A 302 -12.25 -22.76 -10.55
C PHE A 302 -12.82 -22.34 -9.18
N PRO A 303 -13.96 -22.93 -8.74
CA PRO A 303 -14.63 -22.51 -7.51
C PRO A 303 -13.77 -22.76 -6.27
N GLY A 304 -13.71 -21.76 -5.38
CA GLY A 304 -13.02 -21.83 -4.09
C GLY A 304 -11.51 -21.99 -4.16
N LYS A 305 -10.91 -21.91 -5.35
CA LYS A 305 -9.46 -22.02 -5.55
C LYS A 305 -8.80 -20.67 -5.80
N LYS A 306 -7.46 -20.65 -5.66
CA LYS A 306 -6.58 -19.53 -6.00
C LYS A 306 -5.75 -19.85 -7.25
N PRO A 307 -5.27 -18.84 -8.00
CA PRO A 307 -4.66 -19.05 -9.33
C PRO A 307 -3.20 -19.53 -9.30
N TRP A 308 -2.63 -19.85 -8.15
CA TRP A 308 -1.19 -20.06 -8.00
C TRP A 308 -0.64 -21.34 -8.62
N GLU A 309 -1.49 -22.33 -8.90
CA GLU A 309 -1.12 -23.54 -9.63
C GLU A 309 -1.07 -23.33 -11.16
N GLN A 310 -1.68 -22.26 -11.69
CA GLN A 310 -1.64 -21.97 -13.12
C GLN A 310 -0.23 -21.58 -13.57
N LYS A 311 0.23 -22.16 -14.66
CA LYS A 311 1.53 -21.84 -15.22
C LYS A 311 1.53 -20.44 -15.82
N ALA A 312 2.39 -19.57 -15.33
CA ALA A 312 2.59 -18.22 -15.81
C ALA A 312 4.06 -17.80 -15.71
N ASP A 313 4.44 -16.77 -16.44
CA ASP A 313 5.78 -16.18 -16.37
C ASP A 313 5.92 -15.26 -15.14
N ILE A 314 4.85 -14.59 -14.74
CA ILE A 314 4.82 -13.56 -13.69
C ILE A 314 3.64 -13.83 -12.75
N TYR A 315 3.86 -13.74 -11.44
CA TYR A 315 2.81 -13.91 -10.43
C TYR A 315 2.65 -12.66 -9.59
N LEU A 316 1.42 -12.15 -9.51
CA LEU A 316 1.08 -10.87 -8.86
C LEU A 316 -0.10 -11.05 -7.89
N PRO A 317 0.14 -11.27 -6.59
CA PRO A 317 -0.94 -11.20 -5.60
C PRO A 317 -1.46 -9.75 -5.49
N CYS A 318 -2.73 -9.54 -5.85
CA CYS A 318 -3.37 -8.23 -5.95
C CYS A 318 -4.61 -8.07 -5.05
N ALA A 319 -5.00 -9.11 -4.30
CA ALA A 319 -6.26 -9.13 -3.57
C ALA A 319 -6.08 -8.77 -2.09
N THR A 320 -5.59 -9.69 -1.28
CA THR A 320 -5.60 -9.54 0.17
C THR A 320 -4.26 -9.87 0.82
N GLN A 321 -4.14 -9.48 2.09
CA GLN A 321 -2.97 -9.80 2.91
C GLN A 321 -2.87 -11.32 3.12
N ASN A 322 -1.63 -11.86 3.08
CA ASN A 322 -1.31 -13.28 3.32
C ASN A 322 -2.10 -14.27 2.45
N GLU A 323 -2.47 -13.85 1.25
CA GLU A 323 -3.23 -14.71 0.33
C GLU A 323 -2.40 -15.83 -0.31
N LEU A 324 -1.06 -15.65 -0.40
CA LEU A 324 -0.12 -16.59 -0.96
C LEU A 324 0.73 -17.19 0.17
N ASN A 325 0.52 -18.48 0.45
CA ASN A 325 1.19 -19.19 1.54
C ASN A 325 2.40 -20.01 1.06
N GLY A 326 3.04 -20.76 1.97
CA GLY A 326 4.24 -21.53 1.65
C GLY A 326 3.99 -22.66 0.62
N ALA A 327 2.83 -23.31 0.61
CA ALA A 327 2.47 -24.32 -0.37
C ALA A 327 2.21 -23.69 -1.76
N ASP A 328 1.56 -22.53 -1.79
CA ASP A 328 1.39 -21.73 -3.01
C ASP A 328 2.75 -21.32 -3.60
N ALA A 329 3.71 -20.94 -2.75
CA ALA A 329 5.08 -20.60 -3.17
C ALA A 329 5.79 -21.81 -3.80
N ASP A 330 5.63 -23.00 -3.24
CA ASP A 330 6.19 -24.23 -3.83
C ASP A 330 5.60 -24.53 -5.21
N ALA A 331 4.28 -24.35 -5.38
CA ALA A 331 3.61 -24.52 -6.67
C ALA A 331 4.11 -23.52 -7.71
N ILE A 332 4.24 -22.24 -7.31
CA ILE A 332 4.79 -21.19 -8.18
C ILE A 332 6.24 -21.49 -8.59
N LEU A 333 7.11 -21.86 -7.64
CA LEU A 333 8.51 -22.19 -7.92
C LEU A 333 8.64 -23.39 -8.85
N ALA A 334 7.75 -24.38 -8.75
CA ALA A 334 7.71 -25.52 -9.66
C ALA A 334 7.43 -25.11 -11.13
N ASN A 335 6.69 -24.01 -11.33
CA ASN A 335 6.43 -23.43 -12.65
C ASN A 335 7.62 -22.62 -13.22
N LYS A 336 8.68 -22.39 -12.44
CA LYS A 336 9.88 -21.63 -12.81
C LYS A 336 9.55 -20.24 -13.36
N PRO A 337 8.89 -19.36 -12.59
CA PRO A 337 8.49 -18.05 -13.04
C PRO A 337 9.71 -17.14 -13.28
N LEU A 338 9.53 -16.09 -14.08
CA LEU A 338 10.50 -15.02 -14.23
C LEU A 338 10.55 -14.19 -12.94
N CYS A 339 9.40 -13.81 -12.42
CA CYS A 339 9.32 -13.07 -11.15
C CYS A 339 8.00 -13.26 -10.41
N VAL A 340 8.03 -12.92 -9.13
CA VAL A 340 6.88 -12.77 -8.23
C VAL A 340 6.94 -11.38 -7.61
N ALA A 341 5.84 -10.63 -7.62
CA ALA A 341 5.83 -9.29 -7.03
C ALA A 341 4.51 -9.02 -6.29
N GLU A 342 4.60 -8.63 -5.03
CA GLU A 342 3.42 -8.30 -4.23
C GLU A 342 2.82 -6.97 -4.66
N VAL A 343 1.57 -6.98 -5.13
CA VAL A 343 0.83 -5.76 -5.42
C VAL A 343 -0.12 -5.41 -4.27
N SER A 344 -0.68 -6.41 -3.61
CA SER A 344 -1.36 -6.21 -2.32
C SER A 344 -0.37 -5.92 -1.19
N ASN A 345 -0.84 -5.32 -0.10
CA ASN A 345 -0.01 -5.14 1.09
C ASN A 345 0.21 -6.49 1.77
N MET A 346 1.49 -6.92 1.88
CA MET A 346 1.85 -8.22 2.46
C MET A 346 1.05 -9.37 1.83
N GLY A 347 1.02 -9.47 0.50
CA GLY A 347 0.28 -10.50 -0.23
C GLY A 347 0.76 -11.92 0.06
N CYS A 348 2.04 -12.08 0.39
CA CYS A 348 2.67 -13.35 0.73
C CYS A 348 2.85 -13.50 2.24
N THR A 349 2.73 -14.72 2.74
CA THR A 349 3.14 -15.03 4.12
C THR A 349 4.67 -14.98 4.25
N ALA A 350 5.18 -14.79 5.46
CA ALA A 350 6.63 -14.79 5.72
C ALA A 350 7.29 -16.11 5.25
N GLU A 351 6.60 -17.24 5.39
CA GLU A 351 7.06 -18.54 4.87
C GLU A 351 7.25 -18.50 3.35
N ALA A 352 6.28 -17.98 2.62
CA ALA A 352 6.34 -17.87 1.16
C ALA A 352 7.49 -16.95 0.72
N VAL A 353 7.62 -15.78 1.34
CA VAL A 353 8.72 -14.83 1.09
C VAL A 353 10.08 -15.50 1.30
N ASN A 354 10.26 -16.22 2.41
CA ASN A 354 11.50 -16.92 2.72
C ASN A 354 11.82 -18.01 1.69
N LYS A 355 10.84 -18.73 1.17
CA LYS A 355 11.01 -19.73 0.09
C LYS A 355 11.48 -19.05 -1.21
N PHE A 356 10.88 -17.94 -1.61
CA PHE A 356 11.32 -17.20 -2.80
C PHE A 356 12.75 -16.69 -2.66
N ILE A 357 13.11 -16.11 -1.51
CA ILE A 357 14.49 -15.63 -1.25
C ILE A 357 15.48 -16.80 -1.25
N ALA A 358 15.18 -17.91 -0.57
CA ALA A 358 16.03 -19.08 -0.52
C ALA A 358 16.26 -19.71 -1.91
N ALA A 359 15.26 -19.69 -2.77
CA ALA A 359 15.35 -20.14 -4.16
C ALA A 359 16.05 -19.11 -5.08
N LYS A 360 16.45 -17.95 -4.58
CA LYS A 360 16.95 -16.80 -5.37
C LYS A 360 15.98 -16.42 -6.50
N GLN A 361 14.69 -16.60 -6.28
CA GLN A 361 13.65 -16.15 -7.19
C GLN A 361 13.64 -14.61 -7.21
N LEU A 362 13.44 -13.99 -8.38
CA LEU A 362 13.16 -12.56 -8.44
C LEU A 362 11.82 -12.32 -7.74
N PHE A 363 11.91 -11.80 -6.53
CA PHE A 363 10.77 -11.50 -5.67
C PHE A 363 10.85 -10.05 -5.18
N ALA A 364 9.76 -9.30 -5.32
CA ALA A 364 9.70 -7.91 -4.87
C ALA A 364 8.57 -7.69 -3.85
N PRO A 365 8.85 -6.97 -2.74
CA PRO A 365 7.89 -6.77 -1.65
C PRO A 365 6.88 -5.68 -1.96
N GLY A 366 5.69 -5.81 -1.37
CA GLY A 366 4.56 -4.89 -1.58
C GLY A 366 4.91 -3.42 -1.32
N LYS A 367 5.70 -3.11 -0.29
CA LYS A 367 6.08 -1.72 0.02
C LYS A 367 6.81 -0.99 -1.12
N ALA A 368 7.52 -1.72 -1.98
CA ALA A 368 8.16 -1.16 -3.16
C ALA A 368 7.22 -1.21 -4.38
N VAL A 369 6.64 -2.38 -4.65
CA VAL A 369 5.84 -2.64 -5.85
C VAL A 369 4.54 -1.83 -5.88
N ASN A 370 3.83 -1.75 -4.75
CA ASN A 370 2.53 -1.07 -4.67
C ASN A 370 2.62 0.42 -4.28
N ALA A 371 3.80 1.00 -4.31
CA ALA A 371 4.01 2.40 -3.94
C ALA A 371 3.34 3.40 -4.90
N GLY A 372 2.85 2.96 -6.07
CA GLY A 372 2.19 3.82 -7.05
C GLY A 372 1.00 4.60 -6.46
N GLY A 373 0.22 3.98 -5.58
CA GLY A 373 -0.90 4.65 -4.93
C GLY A 373 -0.47 5.83 -4.05
N VAL A 374 0.54 5.64 -3.20
CA VAL A 374 1.05 6.73 -2.35
C VAL A 374 1.88 7.74 -3.15
N ALA A 375 2.58 7.30 -4.20
CA ALA A 375 3.26 8.21 -5.12
C ALA A 375 2.27 9.19 -5.76
N THR A 376 1.17 8.70 -6.30
CA THR A 376 0.10 9.55 -6.87
C THR A 376 -0.54 10.46 -5.80
N SER A 377 -0.67 9.99 -4.57
CA SER A 377 -1.08 10.86 -3.45
C SER A 377 -0.09 12.01 -3.22
N GLY A 378 1.21 11.76 -3.29
CA GLY A 378 2.22 12.82 -3.23
C GLY A 378 2.17 13.78 -4.41
N LEU A 379 1.87 13.28 -5.61
CA LEU A 379 1.63 14.12 -6.78
C LEU A 379 0.37 14.98 -6.63
N GLU A 380 -0.70 14.45 -6.00
CA GLU A 380 -1.88 15.23 -5.63
C GLU A 380 -1.54 16.37 -4.66
N MET A 381 -0.74 16.07 -3.62
CA MET A 381 -0.25 17.11 -2.69
C MET A 381 0.53 18.19 -3.42
N THR A 382 1.40 17.84 -4.37
CA THR A 382 2.16 18.79 -5.18
C THR A 382 1.24 19.68 -6.02
N GLN A 383 0.27 19.08 -6.72
CA GLN A 383 -0.72 19.83 -7.51
C GLN A 383 -1.53 20.78 -6.62
N ASN A 384 -1.91 20.35 -5.40
CA ASN A 384 -2.62 21.18 -4.43
C ASN A 384 -1.77 22.37 -3.98
N SER A 385 -0.48 22.18 -3.69
CA SER A 385 0.44 23.26 -3.31
C SER A 385 0.62 24.28 -4.43
N MET A 386 0.68 23.82 -5.67
CA MET A 386 0.79 24.68 -6.86
C MET A 386 -0.54 25.30 -7.27
N ARG A 387 -1.69 24.77 -6.80
CA ARG A 387 -3.05 25.12 -7.25
C ARG A 387 -3.25 24.90 -8.75
N LEU A 388 -2.65 23.87 -9.29
CA LEU A 388 -2.75 23.44 -10.68
C LEU A 388 -3.15 21.97 -10.75
N SER A 389 -3.77 21.59 -11.86
CA SER A 389 -4.05 20.17 -12.19
C SER A 389 -3.19 19.77 -13.38
N TRP A 390 -2.58 18.60 -13.28
CA TRP A 390 -1.82 17.98 -14.37
C TRP A 390 -2.71 17.08 -15.21
N SER A 391 -2.35 16.95 -16.48
CA SER A 391 -2.96 15.99 -17.39
C SER A 391 -2.65 14.54 -16.98
N SER A 392 -3.45 13.59 -17.49
CA SER A 392 -3.20 12.15 -17.29
C SER A 392 -1.79 11.74 -17.71
N LYS A 393 -1.30 12.28 -18.83
CA LYS A 393 0.04 12.01 -19.33
C LYS A 393 1.13 12.50 -18.37
N GLU A 394 1.01 13.72 -17.85
CA GLU A 394 1.98 14.27 -16.90
C GLU A 394 2.03 13.48 -15.59
N VAL A 395 0.86 13.07 -15.08
CA VAL A 395 0.81 12.25 -13.85
C VAL A 395 1.41 10.87 -14.09
N ASP A 396 1.10 10.21 -15.22
CA ASP A 396 1.61 8.89 -15.57
C ASP A 396 3.14 8.90 -15.78
N GLU A 397 3.67 9.88 -16.49
CA GLU A 397 5.13 10.05 -16.68
C GLU A 397 5.86 10.23 -15.36
N ARG A 398 5.31 11.02 -14.43
CA ARG A 398 5.88 11.22 -13.08
C ARG A 398 5.77 9.95 -12.24
N LEU A 399 4.64 9.24 -12.31
CA LEU A 399 4.46 7.95 -11.65
C LEU A 399 5.49 6.94 -12.13
N HIS A 400 5.69 6.83 -13.44
CA HIS A 400 6.69 5.95 -14.03
C HIS A 400 8.10 6.30 -13.51
N GLN A 401 8.48 7.58 -13.52
CA GLN A 401 9.78 8.02 -13.01
C GLN A 401 9.97 7.68 -11.53
N ILE A 402 8.94 7.87 -10.70
CA ILE A 402 9.00 7.54 -9.27
C ILE A 402 9.21 6.02 -9.10
N MET A 403 8.47 5.19 -9.83
CA MET A 403 8.60 3.74 -9.72
C MET A 403 9.97 3.25 -10.20
N SER A 404 10.52 3.85 -11.24
CA SER A 404 11.90 3.60 -11.69
C SER A 404 12.93 3.97 -10.63
N ASN A 405 12.74 5.09 -9.94
CA ASN A 405 13.60 5.50 -8.83
C ASN A 405 13.53 4.51 -7.66
N ILE A 406 12.31 4.05 -7.31
CA ILE A 406 12.12 3.03 -6.26
C ILE A 406 12.87 1.76 -6.62
N HIS A 407 12.70 1.26 -7.85
CA HIS A 407 13.41 0.08 -8.33
C HIS A 407 14.93 0.26 -8.22
N GLY A 408 15.47 1.37 -8.72
CA GLY A 408 16.91 1.68 -8.65
C GLY A 408 17.45 1.71 -7.21
N GLN A 409 16.67 2.24 -6.24
CA GLN A 409 17.05 2.21 -4.83
C GLN A 409 17.05 0.77 -4.27
N CYS A 410 16.06 -0.05 -4.63
CA CYS A 410 16.00 -1.44 -4.22
C CYS A 410 17.20 -2.24 -4.78
N VAL A 411 17.57 -2.02 -6.04
CA VAL A 411 18.77 -2.64 -6.66
C VAL A 411 20.04 -2.22 -5.93
N LYS A 412 20.22 -0.91 -5.71
CA LYS A 412 21.41 -0.35 -5.06
C LYS A 412 21.71 -1.00 -3.70
N TYR A 413 20.69 -1.20 -2.88
CA TYR A 413 20.84 -1.72 -1.52
C TYR A 413 20.57 -3.22 -1.38
N GLY A 414 19.98 -3.85 -2.40
CA GLY A 414 19.63 -5.27 -2.39
C GLY A 414 20.59 -6.17 -3.16
N LYS A 415 21.59 -5.61 -3.85
CA LYS A 415 22.49 -6.40 -4.70
C LYS A 415 23.41 -7.29 -3.87
N GLU A 416 23.36 -8.60 -4.10
CA GLU A 416 24.15 -9.66 -3.45
C GLU A 416 24.81 -10.54 -4.53
N GLY A 417 25.94 -10.08 -5.08
CA GLY A 417 26.58 -10.71 -6.25
C GLY A 417 25.69 -10.59 -7.49
N ASP A 418 25.29 -11.73 -8.06
CA ASP A 418 24.41 -11.78 -9.23
C ASP A 418 22.91 -11.82 -8.86
N TYR A 419 22.58 -11.85 -7.57
CA TYR A 419 21.21 -11.83 -7.06
C TYR A 419 20.85 -10.46 -6.51
N ILE A 420 19.61 -10.04 -6.69
CA ILE A 420 19.05 -8.84 -6.10
C ILE A 420 17.97 -9.24 -5.10
N ASN A 421 18.24 -9.02 -3.82
CA ASN A 421 17.26 -9.19 -2.75
C ASN A 421 16.45 -7.89 -2.59
N TYR A 422 15.34 -7.81 -3.31
CA TYR A 422 14.48 -6.62 -3.30
C TYR A 422 13.83 -6.34 -1.94
N VAL A 423 13.62 -7.36 -1.10
CA VAL A 423 13.10 -7.18 0.27
C VAL A 423 14.10 -6.42 1.11
N LYS A 424 15.34 -6.88 1.15
CA LYS A 424 16.45 -6.19 1.82
C LYS A 424 16.67 -4.81 1.23
N GLY A 425 16.69 -4.72 -0.10
CA GLY A 425 16.87 -3.46 -0.82
C GLY A 425 15.86 -2.39 -0.44
N ALA A 426 14.58 -2.74 -0.41
CA ALA A 426 13.50 -1.83 -0.03
C ALA A 426 13.61 -1.37 1.44
N ASN A 427 13.84 -2.31 2.36
CA ASN A 427 13.96 -1.98 3.79
C ASN A 427 15.18 -1.09 4.06
N VAL A 428 16.34 -1.43 3.52
CA VAL A 428 17.58 -0.66 3.71
C VAL A 428 17.48 0.72 3.06
N ALA A 429 16.97 0.82 1.82
CA ALA A 429 16.81 2.11 1.15
C ALA A 429 15.89 3.07 1.93
N GLY A 430 14.73 2.58 2.38
CA GLY A 430 13.81 3.37 3.19
C GLY A 430 14.44 3.81 4.51
N PHE A 431 15.06 2.88 5.23
CA PHE A 431 15.75 3.17 6.49
C PHE A 431 16.85 4.22 6.32
N MET A 432 17.75 4.06 5.36
CA MET A 432 18.89 4.96 5.16
C MET A 432 18.44 6.39 4.87
N LYS A 433 17.38 6.56 4.09
CA LYS A 433 16.83 7.89 3.80
C LYS A 433 16.30 8.57 5.06
N VAL A 434 15.50 7.86 5.86
CA VAL A 434 14.93 8.39 7.10
C VAL A 434 16.04 8.65 8.14
N ALA A 435 16.94 7.69 8.37
CA ALA A 435 18.02 7.81 9.32
C ALA A 435 18.93 9.00 9.02
N ASN A 436 19.33 9.17 7.75
CA ASN A 436 20.15 10.31 7.33
C ASN A 436 19.44 11.66 7.53
N ALA A 437 18.13 11.74 7.25
CA ALA A 437 17.35 12.94 7.53
C ALA A 437 17.30 13.25 9.04
N MET A 438 17.04 12.23 9.88
CA MET A 438 17.06 12.37 11.34
C MET A 438 18.44 12.81 11.87
N MET A 439 19.52 12.29 11.29
CA MET A 439 20.89 12.73 11.63
C MET A 439 21.14 14.18 11.28
N ALA A 440 20.73 14.61 10.08
CA ALA A 440 20.92 15.97 9.59
C ALA A 440 20.14 17.01 10.39
N GLN A 441 18.94 16.63 10.86
CA GLN A 441 18.05 17.52 11.64
C GLN A 441 18.40 17.56 13.15
N GLY A 442 19.23 16.64 13.62
CA GLY A 442 19.67 16.59 15.02
C GLY A 442 18.68 15.87 15.93
N ILE A 443 18.62 16.30 17.19
CA ILE A 443 17.73 15.74 18.21
C ILE A 443 16.59 16.73 18.43
N VAL A 444 15.47 16.45 17.82
CA VAL A 444 14.25 17.27 17.87
C VAL A 444 13.07 16.45 18.32
#